data_7351dbf8ca7e9f75ddd7298765ea64da
#
_entry.id   7351dbf8ca7e9f75ddd7298765ea64da
#
_cell.length_a   1.000
_cell.length_b   1.000
_cell.length_c   1.000
_cell.angle_alpha   90.00
_cell.angle_beta   90.00
_cell.angle_gamma   90.00
#
_symmetry.space_group_name_H-M   'P 1'
#
loop_
_entity.id
_entity.type
_entity.pdbx_description
1 polymer ?
#
loop_
_entity_poly.entity_id
_entity_poly.type
_entity_poly.pdbx_seq_one_letter_code
_entity_poly.pdbx_strand_id
1 'polypeptide(L)'
;MKKLSAIILGLTMALSLAACGTETAAPDASMSETVTIQALNANKEMTDIQVPFDPQRVAVLDMPALDILDALGLGERIVGSAQVTIEYLTDYNPDDTDGAIMNLGTVKTADLEKVAACEPDIIFIGGRLSSVYGELEAIAPVVYLAVDYEKGIVESTRQNARTIASIFGREAEVEAMFSGFQPRIDALNAVLKGHDILLAMYNNNAMSIMDTRSQLNILAAELGGNNLGETVGDAEKATHGEDASWETIINLNPEYIFVLDRSTATGAADEGILGAREVIENDLIRELDCYKEGKIIYFIRHANVWYTSTGGVQALDTMLSDLEAALLG
;
A
#
# COMPACT_ATOMS: atom_id res chain seq x y z
N MET A 1 49.01 35.40 64.95
CA MET A 1 50.41 34.92 65.08
C MET A 1 50.72 34.20 63.78
N LYS A 2 51.54 34.81 62.93
CA LYS A 2 52.79 34.28 62.33
C LYS A 2 52.50 33.03 61.39
N LYS A 3 52.97 32.92 60.19
CA LYS A 3 53.93 33.59 59.25
C LYS A 3 53.64 32.97 57.87
N LEU A 4 53.48 33.67 56.79
CA LEU A 4 54.48 34.01 55.75
C LEU A 4 55.51 32.90 55.42
N SER A 5 55.48 32.42 54.20
CA SER A 5 56.66 32.39 53.33
C SER A 5 56.29 32.00 51.90
N ALA A 6 56.65 32.91 51.00
CA ALA A 6 56.73 32.73 49.54
C ALA A 6 58.09 32.16 49.17
N ILE A 7 58.24 31.53 47.98
CA ILE A 7 59.44 31.38 47.11
C ILE A 7 58.91 30.80 45.79
N ILE A 8 58.80 31.50 44.69
CA ILE A 8 59.69 32.01 43.64
C ILE A 8 60.40 30.95 42.82
N LEU A 9 60.04 31.00 41.52
CA LEU A 9 60.85 30.94 40.29
C LEU A 9 61.35 29.61 39.76
N GLY A 10 61.05 29.31 38.50
CA GLY A 10 61.67 28.33 37.63
C GLY A 10 61.10 28.32 36.22
N LEU A 11 61.42 29.34 35.43
CA LEU A 11 61.19 29.46 34.01
C LEU A 11 62.18 28.58 33.26
N THR A 12 61.75 27.55 32.55
CA THR A 12 62.54 26.91 31.50
C THR A 12 61.70 26.74 30.24
N MET A 13 62.08 27.55 29.28
CA MET A 13 61.65 27.55 27.89
C MET A 13 62.36 26.37 27.19
N ALA A 14 61.58 25.42 26.64
CA ALA A 14 62.09 24.44 25.67
C ALA A 14 61.25 24.54 24.40
N LEU A 15 61.80 25.18 23.36
CA LEU A 15 61.36 25.11 22.00
C LEU A 15 61.60 23.68 21.52
N SER A 16 60.55 23.00 21.05
CA SER A 16 60.70 21.85 20.16
C SER A 16 59.82 22.06 18.93
N LEU A 17 60.46 21.98 17.77
CA LEU A 17 59.99 22.22 16.43
C LEU A 17 58.77 21.39 16.07
N ALA A 18 57.83 22.04 15.46
CA ALA A 18 56.70 21.44 14.76
C ALA A 18 57.16 20.59 13.57
N ALA A 19 56.77 19.34 13.56
CA ALA A 19 56.67 18.56 12.35
C ALA A 19 55.21 18.61 11.92
N CYS A 20 54.90 19.31 10.83
CA CYS A 20 53.64 19.24 10.11
C CYS A 20 53.48 17.82 9.51
N GLY A 21 52.68 17.00 10.14
CA GLY A 21 52.00 15.88 9.53
C GLY A 21 50.58 16.31 9.29
N THR A 22 50.22 16.64 8.06
CA THR A 22 48.84 16.71 7.59
C THR A 22 48.27 15.28 7.59
N GLU A 23 47.73 14.84 8.71
CA GLU A 23 46.73 13.77 8.67
C GLU A 23 45.50 14.36 7.98
N THR A 24 45.32 13.99 6.71
CA THR A 24 44.00 14.04 6.06
C THR A 24 43.13 13.06 6.84
N ALA A 25 42.31 13.59 7.74
CA ALA A 25 41.18 12.86 8.27
C ALA A 25 40.38 12.37 7.07
N ALA A 26 40.30 11.06 6.90
CA ALA A 26 39.31 10.44 6.06
C ALA A 26 37.93 11.02 6.47
N PRO A 27 37.03 11.30 5.51
CA PRO A 27 35.68 11.70 5.89
C PRO A 27 35.12 10.60 6.78
N ASP A 28 34.75 11.01 7.99
CA ASP A 28 33.96 10.21 8.92
C ASP A 28 32.73 9.76 8.11
N ALA A 29 32.67 8.46 7.77
CA ALA A 29 31.45 7.89 7.23
C ALA A 29 30.45 8.00 8.39
N SER A 30 29.66 9.08 8.39
CA SER A 30 28.53 9.21 9.30
C SER A 30 27.69 7.94 9.11
N MET A 31 27.72 7.07 10.10
CA MET A 31 26.81 5.94 10.15
C MET A 31 25.41 6.55 10.10
N SER A 32 24.72 6.39 8.97
CA SER A 32 23.33 6.82 8.85
C SER A 32 22.56 6.15 9.98
N GLU A 33 21.83 6.92 10.74
CA GLU A 33 20.95 6.41 11.78
C GLU A 33 20.02 5.37 11.15
N THR A 34 19.83 4.21 11.80
CA THR A 34 18.95 3.16 11.31
C THR A 34 17.78 2.96 12.26
N VAL A 35 16.65 2.54 11.71
CA VAL A 35 15.46 2.14 12.46
C VAL A 35 15.16 0.67 12.19
N THR A 36 14.70 -0.05 13.23
CA THR A 36 14.22 -1.43 13.08
C THR A 36 12.71 -1.40 12.88
N ILE A 37 12.23 -2.03 11.83
CA ILE A 37 10.82 -2.15 11.49
C ILE A 37 10.42 -3.61 11.30
N GLN A 38 9.11 -3.88 11.40
CA GLN A 38 8.53 -5.17 11.04
C GLN A 38 8.11 -5.16 9.57
N ALA A 39 8.64 -6.08 8.76
CA ALA A 39 8.28 -6.25 7.35
C ALA A 39 8.35 -7.72 6.94
N LEU A 40 7.79 -8.05 5.80
CA LEU A 40 7.83 -9.39 5.25
C LEU A 40 9.21 -9.65 4.60
N ASN A 41 9.74 -10.85 4.78
CA ASN A 41 10.92 -11.35 4.08
C ASN A 41 10.53 -12.02 2.75
N ALA A 42 11.53 -12.57 2.03
CA ALA A 42 11.33 -13.31 0.78
C ALA A 42 10.36 -14.51 0.92
N ASN A 43 10.26 -15.10 2.10
CA ASN A 43 9.36 -16.22 2.40
C ASN A 43 7.96 -15.77 2.82
N LYS A 44 7.69 -14.46 2.81
CA LYS A 44 6.44 -13.83 3.31
C LYS A 44 6.21 -14.03 4.81
N GLU A 45 7.29 -14.13 5.57
CA GLU A 45 7.26 -14.20 7.02
C GLU A 45 7.60 -12.83 7.61
N MET A 46 6.83 -12.39 8.63
CA MET A 46 7.09 -11.14 9.34
C MET A 46 8.40 -11.23 10.12
N THR A 47 9.29 -10.27 9.92
CA THR A 47 10.61 -10.26 10.56
C THR A 47 11.06 -8.83 10.85
N ASP A 48 12.00 -8.69 11.79
CA ASP A 48 12.69 -7.43 12.04
C ASP A 48 13.71 -7.17 10.94
N ILE A 49 13.64 -6.01 10.31
CA ILE A 49 14.65 -5.52 9.38
C ILE A 49 15.16 -4.16 9.81
N GLN A 50 16.44 -3.89 9.54
CA GLN A 50 17.04 -2.58 9.75
C GLN A 50 17.09 -1.80 8.45
N VAL A 51 16.56 -0.59 8.48
CA VAL A 51 16.55 0.32 7.33
C VAL A 51 17.14 1.68 7.72
N PRO A 52 17.65 2.48 6.79
CA PRO A 52 18.07 3.86 7.07
C PRO A 52 16.91 4.67 7.66
N PHE A 53 17.19 5.52 8.66
CA PHE A 53 16.25 6.52 9.13
C PHE A 53 16.31 7.76 8.21
N ASP A 54 15.17 8.31 7.86
CA ASP A 54 14.97 9.46 6.96
C ASP A 54 15.72 9.31 5.61
N PRO A 55 15.52 8.18 4.86
CA PRO A 55 16.18 7.97 3.59
C PRO A 55 15.81 9.08 2.60
N GLN A 56 16.79 9.49 1.78
CA GLN A 56 16.64 10.60 0.86
C GLN A 56 16.29 10.14 -0.56
N ARG A 57 16.56 8.86 -0.88
CA ARG A 57 16.40 8.29 -2.21
C ARG A 57 15.55 7.02 -2.11
N VAL A 58 14.30 7.15 -2.48
CA VAL A 58 13.29 6.08 -2.33
C VAL A 58 12.93 5.51 -3.68
N ALA A 59 13.08 4.19 -3.85
CA ALA A 59 12.55 3.45 -4.99
C ALA A 59 11.24 2.75 -4.60
N VAL A 60 10.19 2.92 -5.42
CA VAL A 60 8.85 2.40 -5.09
C VAL A 60 8.31 1.53 -6.22
N LEU A 61 8.07 0.25 -5.92
CA LEU A 61 7.49 -0.74 -6.82
C LEU A 61 6.18 -1.31 -6.27
N ASP A 62 5.53 -0.56 -5.37
CA ASP A 62 4.27 -0.91 -4.73
C ASP A 62 3.35 0.31 -4.64
N MET A 63 2.11 0.20 -5.13
CA MET A 63 1.19 1.34 -5.16
C MET A 63 0.70 1.77 -3.77
N PRO A 64 0.35 0.84 -2.84
CA PRO A 64 0.04 1.22 -1.46
C PRO A 64 1.16 1.97 -0.76
N ALA A 65 2.41 1.56 -0.95
CA ALA A 65 3.56 2.26 -0.37
C ALA A 65 3.75 3.66 -0.98
N LEU A 66 3.56 3.80 -2.31
CA LEU A 66 3.60 5.09 -2.99
C LEU A 66 2.51 6.04 -2.46
N ASP A 67 1.29 5.53 -2.32
CA ASP A 67 0.15 6.25 -1.76
C ASP A 67 0.44 6.78 -0.34
N ILE A 68 1.01 5.94 0.53
CA ILE A 68 1.36 6.32 1.90
C ILE A 68 2.48 7.38 1.91
N LEU A 69 3.51 7.22 1.08
CA LEU A 69 4.60 8.19 0.97
C LEU A 69 4.10 9.55 0.48
N ASP A 70 3.21 9.57 -0.50
CA ASP A 70 2.57 10.79 -0.98
C ASP A 70 1.70 11.45 0.10
N ALA A 71 0.85 10.68 0.78
CA ALA A 71 0.02 11.15 1.89
C ALA A 71 0.84 11.77 3.04
N LEU A 72 2.06 11.27 3.27
CA LEU A 72 3.01 11.81 4.23
C LEU A 72 3.84 13.00 3.71
N GLY A 73 3.61 13.45 2.47
CA GLY A 73 4.35 14.56 1.87
C GLY A 73 5.82 14.24 1.57
N LEU A 74 6.14 12.97 1.27
CA LEU A 74 7.49 12.48 1.01
C LEU A 74 7.81 12.30 -0.48
N GLY A 75 6.97 12.84 -1.37
CA GLY A 75 7.10 12.69 -2.81
C GLY A 75 8.44 13.13 -3.39
N GLU A 76 9.06 14.18 -2.85
CA GLU A 76 10.38 14.68 -3.28
C GLU A 76 11.52 13.67 -3.05
N ARG A 77 11.30 12.63 -2.22
CA ARG A 77 12.27 11.56 -1.96
C ARG A 77 12.24 10.47 -3.03
N ILE A 78 11.20 10.41 -3.88
CA ILE A 78 11.01 9.35 -4.84
C ILE A 78 11.91 9.57 -6.05
N VAL A 79 12.90 8.70 -6.24
CA VAL A 79 13.87 8.75 -7.33
C VAL A 79 13.55 7.74 -8.44
N GLY A 80 12.72 6.78 -8.17
CA GLY A 80 12.24 5.79 -9.12
C GLY A 80 10.92 5.17 -8.69
N SER A 81 10.05 4.90 -9.65
CA SER A 81 8.73 4.31 -9.44
C SER A 81 8.41 3.25 -10.48
N ALA A 82 7.55 2.31 -10.12
CA ALA A 82 6.83 1.50 -11.11
C ALA A 82 5.87 2.40 -11.89
N GLN A 83 5.40 1.92 -13.06
CA GLN A 83 4.37 2.62 -13.82
C GLN A 83 3.11 2.84 -12.95
N VAL A 84 2.63 4.07 -12.93
CA VAL A 84 1.48 4.51 -12.15
C VAL A 84 0.25 4.65 -13.04
N THR A 85 -0.87 4.05 -12.59
CA THR A 85 -2.18 4.13 -13.28
C THR A 85 -3.24 4.81 -12.44
N ILE A 86 -2.87 5.30 -11.25
CA ILE A 86 -3.77 5.92 -10.27
C ILE A 86 -3.75 7.42 -10.46
N GLU A 87 -4.91 8.02 -10.68
CA GLU A 87 -5.07 9.42 -11.09
C GLU A 87 -4.39 10.41 -10.12
N TYR A 88 -4.55 10.23 -8.81
CA TYR A 88 -3.95 11.12 -7.81
C TYR A 88 -2.45 10.88 -7.55
N LEU A 89 -1.84 9.86 -8.17
CA LEU A 89 -0.41 9.54 -8.08
C LEU A 89 0.35 9.78 -9.40
N THR A 90 -0.29 10.39 -10.39
CA THR A 90 0.31 10.58 -11.73
C THR A 90 1.58 11.43 -11.72
N ASP A 91 1.76 12.29 -10.72
CA ASP A 91 2.99 13.08 -10.54
C ASP A 91 4.22 12.19 -10.32
N TYR A 92 4.03 10.92 -9.96
CA TYR A 92 5.08 9.91 -9.78
C TYR A 92 5.18 8.93 -10.95
N ASN A 93 4.37 9.11 -12.00
CA ASN A 93 4.47 8.26 -13.17
C ASN A 93 5.75 8.56 -13.94
N PRO A 94 6.69 7.61 -14.08
CA PRO A 94 7.97 7.87 -14.70
C PRO A 94 7.89 8.38 -16.14
N ASP A 95 6.82 8.01 -16.86
CA ASP A 95 6.61 8.41 -18.25
C ASP A 95 6.21 9.90 -18.37
N ASP A 96 5.74 10.53 -17.27
CA ASP A 96 5.23 11.90 -17.25
C ASP A 96 6.20 12.90 -16.55
N THR A 97 7.34 12.43 -16.02
CA THR A 97 8.25 13.24 -15.18
C THR A 97 9.50 13.77 -15.90
N ASP A 98 9.57 13.67 -17.24
CA ASP A 98 10.75 14.08 -18.04
C ASP A 98 12.08 13.48 -17.51
N GLY A 99 12.02 12.29 -16.92
CA GLY A 99 13.19 11.58 -16.38
C GLY A 99 13.60 11.99 -14.96
N ALA A 100 12.80 12.82 -14.26
CA ALA A 100 13.03 13.16 -12.86
C ALA A 100 12.83 11.93 -11.96
N ILE A 101 11.88 11.05 -12.30
CA ILE A 101 11.64 9.75 -11.65
C ILE A 101 11.97 8.65 -12.64
N MET A 102 12.86 7.72 -12.26
CA MET A 102 13.27 6.63 -13.12
C MET A 102 12.18 5.55 -13.22
N ASN A 103 11.93 5.06 -14.44
CA ASN A 103 11.00 3.96 -14.67
C ASN A 103 11.63 2.63 -14.22
N LEU A 104 11.14 2.08 -13.12
CA LEU A 104 11.62 0.83 -12.52
C LEU A 104 10.88 -0.41 -13.04
N GLY A 105 10.00 -0.26 -14.01
CA GLY A 105 9.16 -1.34 -14.56
C GLY A 105 7.73 -1.25 -14.06
N THR A 106 7.18 -2.36 -13.59
CA THR A 106 5.80 -2.46 -13.12
C THR A 106 5.74 -3.09 -11.73
N VAL A 107 4.60 -3.01 -11.06
CA VAL A 107 4.36 -3.72 -9.77
C VAL A 107 4.47 -5.25 -9.87
N LYS A 108 4.65 -5.80 -11.09
CA LYS A 108 4.79 -7.25 -11.35
C LYS A 108 6.19 -7.63 -11.81
N THR A 109 6.94 -6.68 -12.37
CA THR A 109 8.25 -6.95 -12.97
C THR A 109 9.15 -5.75 -12.74
N ALA A 110 10.22 -5.93 -11.97
CA ALA A 110 11.23 -4.91 -11.71
C ALA A 110 12.34 -4.94 -12.77
N ASP A 111 12.77 -3.78 -13.21
CA ASP A 111 13.99 -3.59 -13.99
C ASP A 111 15.16 -3.36 -13.03
N LEU A 112 15.85 -4.44 -12.66
CA LEU A 112 16.92 -4.41 -11.64
C LEU A 112 18.08 -3.48 -12.02
N GLU A 113 18.37 -3.32 -13.31
CA GLU A 113 19.44 -2.42 -13.78
C GLU A 113 19.04 -0.96 -13.48
N LYS A 114 17.79 -0.59 -13.72
CA LYS A 114 17.29 0.76 -13.43
C LYS A 114 17.10 0.99 -11.92
N VAL A 115 16.68 -0.04 -11.17
CA VAL A 115 16.65 0.06 -9.71
C VAL A 115 18.04 0.35 -9.16
N ALA A 116 19.08 -0.34 -9.64
CA ALA A 116 20.45 -0.07 -9.22
C ALA A 116 20.94 1.32 -9.71
N ALA A 117 20.57 1.71 -10.94
CA ALA A 117 20.99 2.99 -11.54
C ALA A 117 20.39 4.22 -10.83
N CYS A 118 19.22 4.09 -10.18
CA CYS A 118 18.66 5.19 -9.40
C CYS A 118 19.27 5.33 -8.00
N GLU A 119 20.24 4.47 -7.62
CA GLU A 119 21.00 4.53 -6.36
C GLU A 119 20.09 4.78 -5.13
N PRO A 120 19.10 3.90 -4.85
CA PRO A 120 18.17 4.12 -3.77
C PRO A 120 18.80 3.81 -2.39
N ASP A 121 18.36 4.54 -1.36
CA ASP A 121 18.68 4.23 0.05
C ASP A 121 17.75 3.11 0.58
N ILE A 122 16.56 2.99 -0.01
CA ILE A 122 15.50 2.05 0.40
C ILE A 122 14.60 1.70 -0.79
N ILE A 123 14.09 0.47 -0.81
CA ILE A 123 13.20 -0.03 -1.87
C ILE A 123 11.90 -0.56 -1.25
N PHE A 124 10.75 -0.06 -1.71
CA PHE A 124 9.43 -0.58 -1.34
C PHE A 124 8.87 -1.51 -2.42
N ILE A 125 8.44 -2.70 -2.02
CA ILE A 125 7.87 -3.70 -2.94
C ILE A 125 6.55 -4.26 -2.42
N GLY A 126 5.71 -4.72 -3.37
CA GLY A 126 4.53 -5.52 -3.10
C GLY A 126 4.74 -7.03 -3.33
N GLY A 127 3.71 -7.81 -3.00
CA GLY A 127 3.78 -9.28 -2.98
C GLY A 127 4.13 -9.95 -4.30
N ARG A 128 3.93 -9.28 -5.44
CA ARG A 128 4.23 -9.83 -6.77
C ARG A 128 5.73 -9.85 -7.09
N LEU A 129 6.52 -9.05 -6.36
CA LEU A 129 7.98 -8.98 -6.50
C LEU A 129 8.73 -9.80 -5.44
N SER A 130 8.03 -10.56 -4.59
CA SER A 130 8.67 -11.40 -3.56
C SER A 130 9.68 -12.40 -4.13
N SER A 131 9.51 -12.86 -5.37
CA SER A 131 10.45 -13.77 -6.03
C SER A 131 11.80 -13.15 -6.38
N VAL A 132 11.89 -11.84 -6.49
CA VAL A 132 13.12 -11.08 -6.78
C VAL A 132 13.60 -10.27 -5.58
N TYR A 133 13.08 -10.59 -4.38
CA TYR A 133 13.43 -9.90 -3.13
C TYR A 133 14.95 -9.87 -2.89
N GLY A 134 15.62 -11.02 -3.06
CA GLY A 134 17.06 -11.13 -2.80
C GLY A 134 17.93 -10.33 -3.76
N GLU A 135 17.50 -10.21 -5.04
CA GLU A 135 18.19 -9.38 -6.03
C GLU A 135 18.03 -7.89 -5.71
N LEU A 136 16.84 -7.48 -5.24
CA LEU A 136 16.59 -6.10 -4.82
C LEU A 136 17.33 -5.77 -3.51
N GLU A 137 17.37 -6.69 -2.54
CA GLU A 137 18.08 -6.53 -1.27
C GLU A 137 19.60 -6.39 -1.48
N ALA A 138 20.15 -6.96 -2.56
CA ALA A 138 21.55 -6.77 -2.94
C ALA A 138 21.86 -5.33 -3.41
N ILE A 139 20.81 -4.53 -3.76
CA ILE A 139 20.96 -3.13 -4.18
C ILE A 139 20.79 -2.20 -2.98
N ALA A 140 19.70 -2.34 -2.22
CA ALA A 140 19.39 -1.53 -1.03
C ALA A 140 18.41 -2.29 -0.12
N PRO A 141 18.25 -1.89 1.17
CA PRO A 141 17.26 -2.47 2.08
C PRO A 141 15.86 -2.48 1.46
N VAL A 142 15.18 -3.63 1.55
CA VAL A 142 13.85 -3.85 0.96
C VAL A 142 12.78 -3.84 2.05
N VAL A 143 11.77 -3.00 1.89
CA VAL A 143 10.56 -2.97 2.71
C VAL A 143 9.44 -3.64 1.92
N TYR A 144 9.04 -4.82 2.34
CA TYR A 144 7.92 -5.55 1.78
C TYR A 144 6.75 -5.55 2.77
N LEU A 145 5.73 -4.79 2.44
CA LEU A 145 4.47 -4.73 3.19
C LEU A 145 3.33 -5.29 2.35
N ALA A 146 2.32 -5.85 3.02
CA ALA A 146 1.12 -6.37 2.38
C ALA A 146 -0.09 -6.12 3.27
N VAL A 147 -1.29 -6.16 2.70
CA VAL A 147 -2.54 -6.16 3.46
C VAL A 147 -2.71 -7.51 4.13
N ASP A 148 -2.90 -7.48 5.44
CA ASP A 148 -3.28 -8.63 6.25
C ASP A 148 -4.80 -8.66 6.38
N TYR A 149 -5.45 -9.45 5.53
CA TYR A 149 -6.91 -9.53 5.49
C TYR A 149 -7.53 -10.13 6.75
N GLU A 150 -6.75 -10.86 7.58
CA GLU A 150 -7.23 -11.36 8.86
C GLU A 150 -7.41 -10.25 9.89
N LYS A 151 -6.62 -9.18 9.78
CA LYS A 151 -6.78 -7.97 10.60
C LYS A 151 -7.81 -6.99 10.07
N GLY A 152 -8.27 -7.20 8.84
CA GLY A 152 -9.06 -6.24 8.08
C GLY A 152 -8.22 -5.21 7.35
N ILE A 153 -8.84 -4.55 6.35
CA ILE A 153 -8.15 -3.61 5.46
C ILE A 153 -7.75 -2.34 6.22
N VAL A 154 -8.62 -1.80 7.05
CA VAL A 154 -8.39 -0.53 7.77
C VAL A 154 -7.24 -0.65 8.76
N GLU A 155 -7.23 -1.68 9.62
CA GLU A 155 -6.16 -1.85 10.60
C GLU A 155 -4.83 -2.23 9.94
N SER A 156 -4.88 -3.06 8.89
CA SER A 156 -3.68 -3.42 8.13
C SER A 156 -3.07 -2.21 7.42
N THR A 157 -3.89 -1.36 6.81
CA THR A 157 -3.45 -0.09 6.21
C THR A 157 -2.83 0.83 7.26
N ARG A 158 -3.46 0.96 8.43
CA ARG A 158 -2.91 1.76 9.55
C ARG A 158 -1.55 1.26 9.98
N GLN A 159 -1.40 -0.06 10.15
CA GLN A 159 -0.15 -0.67 10.58
C GLN A 159 0.96 -0.45 9.53
N ASN A 160 0.67 -0.66 8.25
CA ASN A 160 1.62 -0.43 7.16
C ASN A 160 2.02 1.06 7.07
N ALA A 161 1.05 1.97 7.18
CA ALA A 161 1.31 3.41 7.20
C ALA A 161 2.19 3.82 8.39
N ARG A 162 1.94 3.28 9.59
CA ARG A 162 2.81 3.51 10.77
C ARG A 162 4.23 2.98 10.55
N THR A 163 4.36 1.80 9.95
CA THR A 163 5.66 1.22 9.63
C THR A 163 6.44 2.12 8.68
N ILE A 164 5.82 2.59 7.59
CA ILE A 164 6.46 3.54 6.66
C ILE A 164 6.76 4.85 7.38
N ALA A 165 5.79 5.43 8.11
CA ALA A 165 5.96 6.69 8.83
C ALA A 165 7.11 6.65 9.86
N SER A 166 7.33 5.52 10.54
CA SER A 166 8.42 5.36 11.52
C SER A 166 9.81 5.45 10.88
N ILE A 167 9.93 5.10 9.60
CA ILE A 167 11.18 5.26 8.84
C ILE A 167 11.54 6.75 8.68
N PHE A 168 10.53 7.64 8.65
CA PHE A 168 10.68 9.07 8.38
C PHE A 168 10.32 9.96 9.59
N GLY A 169 10.01 9.38 10.76
CA GLY A 169 9.59 10.13 11.95
C GLY A 169 8.25 10.88 11.80
N ARG A 170 7.28 10.28 11.09
CA ARG A 170 5.99 10.88 10.71
C ARG A 170 4.77 10.16 11.30
N GLU A 171 4.92 9.39 12.38
CA GLU A 171 3.85 8.55 12.93
C GLU A 171 2.62 9.37 13.42
N ALA A 172 2.85 10.60 13.86
CA ALA A 172 1.77 11.48 14.32
C ALA A 172 0.79 11.85 13.19
N GLU A 173 1.29 12.01 11.96
CA GLU A 173 0.48 12.31 10.78
C GLU A 173 -0.46 11.14 10.45
N VAL A 174 0.01 9.90 10.58
CA VAL A 174 -0.83 8.70 10.37
C VAL A 174 -2.00 8.66 11.37
N GLU A 175 -1.74 8.93 12.65
CA GLU A 175 -2.83 8.94 13.65
C GLU A 175 -3.87 10.03 13.36
N ALA A 176 -3.43 11.19 12.89
CA ALA A 176 -4.33 12.27 12.50
C ALA A 176 -5.22 11.87 11.32
N MET A 177 -4.66 11.21 10.29
CA MET A 177 -5.42 10.73 9.12
C MET A 177 -6.46 9.70 9.53
N PHE A 178 -6.09 8.68 10.32
CA PHE A 178 -6.99 7.59 10.71
C PHE A 178 -8.08 8.03 11.68
N SER A 179 -7.88 9.10 12.47
CA SER A 179 -8.93 9.64 13.34
C SER A 179 -10.16 10.13 12.55
N GLY A 180 -9.97 10.56 11.29
CA GLY A 180 -11.04 10.98 10.40
C GLY A 180 -11.85 9.84 9.77
N PHE A 181 -11.28 8.64 9.67
CA PHE A 181 -11.95 7.50 9.03
C PHE A 181 -12.97 6.81 9.92
N GLN A 182 -12.72 6.73 11.24
CA GLN A 182 -13.59 5.98 12.15
C GLN A 182 -15.06 6.40 12.13
N PRO A 183 -15.43 7.70 12.17
CA PRO A 183 -16.83 8.12 12.09
C PRO A 183 -17.51 7.71 10.78
N ARG A 184 -16.76 7.70 9.67
CA ARG A 184 -17.27 7.29 8.36
C ARG A 184 -17.54 5.78 8.32
N ILE A 185 -16.61 4.99 8.84
CA ILE A 185 -16.75 3.53 8.99
C ILE A 185 -17.95 3.20 9.86
N ASP A 186 -18.13 3.90 10.98
CA ASP A 186 -19.27 3.68 11.89
C ASP A 186 -20.61 3.98 11.20
N ALA A 187 -20.68 5.04 10.41
CA ALA A 187 -21.88 5.40 9.63
C ALA A 187 -22.22 4.34 8.58
N LEU A 188 -21.22 3.86 7.84
CA LEU A 188 -21.37 2.80 6.83
C LEU A 188 -21.73 1.45 7.47
N ASN A 189 -21.09 1.10 8.60
CA ASN A 189 -21.41 -0.10 9.38
C ASN A 189 -22.88 -0.09 9.86
N ALA A 190 -23.40 1.07 10.28
CA ALA A 190 -24.79 1.18 10.70
C ALA A 190 -25.81 0.84 9.59
N VAL A 191 -25.40 0.99 8.31
CA VAL A 191 -26.24 0.65 7.15
C VAL A 191 -26.08 -0.80 6.73
N LEU A 192 -24.84 -1.33 6.72
CA LEU A 192 -24.55 -2.62 6.07
C LEU A 192 -24.53 -3.80 7.04
N LYS A 193 -24.35 -3.56 8.33
CA LYS A 193 -24.19 -4.62 9.34
C LYS A 193 -25.36 -5.60 9.36
N GLY A 194 -25.00 -6.87 9.18
CA GLY A 194 -25.95 -7.99 9.25
C GLY A 194 -26.75 -8.23 7.99
N HIS A 195 -26.57 -7.41 6.93
CA HIS A 195 -27.13 -7.68 5.61
C HIS A 195 -26.35 -8.76 4.89
N ASP A 196 -27.06 -9.60 4.16
CA ASP A 196 -26.49 -10.63 3.28
C ASP A 196 -25.93 -9.98 2.03
N ILE A 197 -24.61 -10.04 1.87
CA ILE A 197 -23.90 -9.40 0.75
C ILE A 197 -23.18 -10.44 -0.11
N LEU A 198 -23.02 -10.15 -1.37
CA LEU A 198 -22.15 -10.90 -2.28
C LEU A 198 -21.03 -10.01 -2.78
N LEU A 199 -19.80 -10.39 -2.47
CA LEU A 199 -18.61 -9.75 -3.00
C LEU A 199 -18.23 -10.42 -4.32
N ALA A 200 -18.05 -9.62 -5.38
CA ALA A 200 -17.81 -10.14 -6.72
C ALA A 200 -16.72 -9.33 -7.45
N MET A 201 -16.01 -10.00 -8.34
CA MET A 201 -15.07 -9.39 -9.27
C MET A 201 -15.50 -9.68 -10.70
N TYR A 202 -15.60 -8.65 -11.51
CA TYR A 202 -15.77 -8.77 -12.95
C TYR A 202 -14.42 -8.73 -13.66
N ASN A 203 -14.18 -9.68 -14.56
CA ASN A 203 -12.97 -9.73 -15.34
C ASN A 203 -13.22 -10.44 -16.68
N ASN A 204 -12.95 -9.78 -17.81
CA ASN A 204 -13.01 -10.39 -19.15
C ASN A 204 -14.31 -11.15 -19.46
N ASN A 205 -15.44 -10.48 -19.29
CA ASN A 205 -16.79 -11.05 -19.52
C ASN A 205 -17.19 -12.17 -18.55
N ALA A 206 -16.46 -12.37 -17.47
CA ALA A 206 -16.76 -13.33 -16.41
C ALA A 206 -16.92 -12.62 -15.05
N MET A 207 -17.75 -13.21 -14.20
CA MET A 207 -17.91 -12.78 -12.82
C MET A 207 -17.43 -13.88 -11.89
N SER A 208 -16.60 -13.54 -10.90
CA SER A 208 -16.15 -14.43 -9.85
C SER A 208 -16.69 -13.98 -8.50
N ILE A 209 -17.07 -14.94 -7.65
CA ILE A 209 -17.42 -14.69 -6.25
C ILE A 209 -16.14 -14.53 -5.43
N MET A 210 -16.10 -13.53 -4.53
CA MET A 210 -14.94 -13.22 -3.72
C MET A 210 -15.17 -13.58 -2.24
N ASP A 211 -14.11 -14.11 -1.64
CA ASP A 211 -14.05 -14.39 -0.21
C ASP A 211 -13.45 -13.20 0.59
N THR A 212 -13.19 -13.41 1.89
CA THR A 212 -12.59 -12.42 2.79
C THR A 212 -11.14 -12.04 2.45
N ARG A 213 -10.46 -12.73 1.53
CA ARG A 213 -9.09 -12.41 1.08
C ARG A 213 -9.07 -11.49 -0.12
N SER A 214 -10.08 -10.64 -0.27
CA SER A 214 -10.24 -9.72 -1.39
C SER A 214 -10.17 -8.26 -0.98
N GLN A 215 -9.96 -7.39 -1.96
CA GLN A 215 -9.99 -5.93 -1.79
C GLN A 215 -11.36 -5.43 -1.31
N LEU A 216 -12.42 -6.21 -1.53
CA LEU A 216 -13.78 -5.90 -1.07
C LEU A 216 -14.03 -6.30 0.40
N ASN A 217 -13.07 -6.91 1.08
CA ASN A 217 -13.27 -7.40 2.46
C ASN A 217 -13.64 -6.32 3.47
N ILE A 218 -13.35 -5.06 3.19
CA ILE A 218 -13.81 -3.94 4.03
C ILE A 218 -15.33 -3.99 4.28
N LEU A 219 -16.11 -4.45 3.29
CA LEU A 219 -17.57 -4.58 3.37
C LEU A 219 -18.02 -5.63 4.40
N ALA A 220 -17.24 -6.68 4.58
CA ALA A 220 -17.52 -7.73 5.55
C ALA A 220 -16.81 -7.47 6.88
N ALA A 221 -15.49 -7.27 6.88
CA ALA A 221 -14.68 -7.17 8.09
C ALA A 221 -14.98 -5.90 8.90
N GLU A 222 -15.04 -4.74 8.26
CA GLU A 222 -15.23 -3.45 8.92
C GLU A 222 -16.70 -3.03 8.96
N LEU A 223 -17.45 -3.24 7.87
CA LEU A 223 -18.82 -2.79 7.77
C LEU A 223 -19.85 -3.84 8.22
N GLY A 224 -19.39 -5.07 8.49
CA GLY A 224 -20.21 -6.11 9.13
C GLY A 224 -21.26 -6.75 8.20
N GLY A 225 -21.12 -6.64 6.89
CA GLY A 225 -21.91 -7.40 5.94
C GLY A 225 -21.62 -8.90 6.02
N ASN A 226 -22.64 -9.72 5.89
CA ASN A 226 -22.52 -11.18 5.90
C ASN A 226 -22.18 -11.65 4.47
N ASN A 227 -20.89 -11.90 4.16
CA ASN A 227 -20.48 -12.31 2.82
C ASN A 227 -20.91 -13.74 2.51
N LEU A 228 -21.92 -13.90 1.66
CA LEU A 228 -22.40 -15.21 1.21
C LEU A 228 -21.37 -15.98 0.37
N GLY A 229 -20.37 -15.29 -0.19
CA GLY A 229 -19.24 -15.90 -0.90
C GLY A 229 -18.45 -16.90 -0.06
N GLU A 230 -18.44 -16.74 1.28
CA GLU A 230 -17.79 -17.67 2.21
C GLU A 230 -18.45 -19.07 2.23
N THR A 231 -19.68 -19.17 1.75
CA THR A 231 -20.44 -20.43 1.68
C THR A 231 -20.26 -21.16 0.36
N VAL A 232 -19.56 -20.54 -0.61
CA VAL A 232 -19.38 -21.06 -1.98
C VAL A 232 -17.90 -21.38 -2.20
N GLY A 233 -17.64 -22.61 -2.71
CA GLY A 233 -16.31 -23.01 -3.14
C GLY A 233 -15.34 -23.40 -2.02
N ASP A 234 -14.13 -23.80 -2.42
CA ASP A 234 -13.03 -24.13 -1.52
C ASP A 234 -12.14 -22.89 -1.37
N ALA A 235 -12.31 -22.15 -0.27
CA ALA A 235 -11.63 -20.88 0.00
C ALA A 235 -10.09 -20.96 -0.10
N GLU A 236 -9.49 -22.13 0.04
CA GLU A 236 -8.04 -22.33 -0.09
C GLU A 236 -7.53 -22.25 -1.55
N LYS A 237 -8.42 -22.38 -2.55
CA LYS A 237 -8.05 -22.45 -3.98
C LYS A 237 -8.26 -21.15 -4.76
N ALA A 238 -9.07 -20.25 -4.24
CA ALA A 238 -9.49 -19.06 -4.97
C ALA A 238 -8.54 -17.87 -4.77
N THR A 239 -7.55 -17.71 -5.66
CA THR A 239 -6.71 -16.49 -5.69
C THR A 239 -7.45 -15.29 -6.30
N HIS A 240 -8.49 -15.52 -7.10
CA HIS A 240 -9.25 -14.50 -7.83
C HIS A 240 -10.77 -14.67 -7.75
N GLY A 241 -11.26 -15.45 -6.80
CA GLY A 241 -12.67 -15.82 -6.65
C GLY A 241 -13.02 -17.11 -7.43
N GLU A 242 -14.15 -17.72 -7.06
CA GLU A 242 -14.73 -18.84 -7.78
C GLU A 242 -15.51 -18.32 -8.98
N ASP A 243 -15.41 -19.00 -10.12
CA ASP A 243 -16.24 -18.70 -11.28
C ASP A 243 -17.71 -18.97 -10.93
N ALA A 244 -18.48 -17.89 -10.87
CA ALA A 244 -19.87 -17.96 -10.46
C ALA A 244 -20.77 -18.39 -11.61
N SER A 245 -21.58 -19.44 -11.41
CA SER A 245 -22.76 -19.59 -12.24
C SER A 245 -23.86 -18.60 -11.79
N TRP A 246 -24.63 -18.10 -12.74
CA TRP A 246 -25.78 -17.23 -12.42
C TRP A 246 -26.78 -17.94 -11.50
N GLU A 247 -26.93 -19.25 -11.62
CA GLU A 247 -27.76 -20.07 -10.76
C GLU A 247 -27.28 -20.06 -9.30
N THR A 248 -25.97 -20.09 -9.08
CA THR A 248 -25.40 -19.95 -7.72
C THR A 248 -25.79 -18.62 -7.10
N ILE A 249 -25.65 -17.52 -7.84
CA ILE A 249 -25.97 -16.17 -7.35
C ILE A 249 -27.46 -16.06 -7.01
N ILE A 250 -28.35 -16.61 -7.87
CA ILE A 250 -29.79 -16.63 -7.62
C ILE A 250 -30.14 -17.44 -6.38
N ASN A 251 -29.51 -18.59 -6.19
CA ASN A 251 -29.74 -19.45 -5.03
C ASN A 251 -29.24 -18.79 -3.71
N LEU A 252 -28.17 -18.01 -3.76
CA LEU A 252 -27.68 -17.24 -2.62
C LEU A 252 -28.63 -16.09 -2.26
N ASN A 253 -29.31 -15.52 -3.26
CA ASN A 253 -30.28 -14.42 -3.10
C ASN A 253 -29.79 -13.29 -2.19
N PRO A 254 -28.65 -12.64 -2.49
CA PRO A 254 -28.07 -11.59 -1.64
C PRO A 254 -28.94 -10.33 -1.61
N GLU A 255 -28.89 -9.60 -0.48
CA GLU A 255 -29.54 -8.30 -0.37
C GLU A 255 -28.74 -7.19 -1.08
N TYR A 256 -27.42 -7.34 -1.19
CA TYR A 256 -26.52 -6.47 -1.94
C TYR A 256 -25.51 -7.27 -2.75
N ILE A 257 -25.19 -6.79 -3.94
CA ILE A 257 -24.04 -7.30 -4.72
C ILE A 257 -23.05 -6.15 -4.91
N PHE A 258 -21.81 -6.34 -4.51
CA PHE A 258 -20.72 -5.40 -4.71
C PHE A 258 -19.76 -5.94 -5.75
N VAL A 259 -19.55 -5.19 -6.84
CA VAL A 259 -18.79 -5.64 -8.00
C VAL A 259 -17.57 -4.74 -8.21
N LEU A 260 -16.37 -5.32 -8.11
CA LEU A 260 -15.13 -4.68 -8.53
C LEU A 260 -14.84 -5.00 -10.00
N ASP A 261 -14.78 -3.99 -10.86
CA ASP A 261 -14.44 -4.16 -12.28
C ASP A 261 -12.93 -4.16 -12.48
N ARG A 262 -12.34 -5.37 -12.49
CA ARG A 262 -10.91 -5.56 -12.70
C ARG A 262 -10.49 -5.25 -14.15
N SER A 263 -11.36 -5.48 -15.14
CA SER A 263 -11.04 -5.14 -16.54
C SER A 263 -10.78 -3.66 -16.70
N THR A 264 -11.64 -2.82 -16.12
CA THR A 264 -11.43 -1.37 -16.05
C THR A 264 -10.18 -1.01 -15.20
N ALA A 265 -10.02 -1.65 -14.05
CA ALA A 265 -8.89 -1.39 -13.13
C ALA A 265 -7.51 -1.59 -13.78
N THR A 266 -7.40 -2.54 -14.70
CA THR A 266 -6.12 -2.89 -15.35
C THR A 266 -5.94 -2.27 -16.73
N GLY A 267 -6.91 -1.48 -17.19
CA GLY A 267 -6.90 -0.92 -18.55
C GLY A 267 -7.03 -2.00 -19.66
N ALA A 268 -7.44 -3.22 -19.27
CA ALA A 268 -7.56 -4.36 -20.19
C ALA A 268 -8.91 -4.36 -20.92
N ALA A 269 -9.46 -3.16 -21.22
CA ALA A 269 -10.64 -3.04 -22.07
C ALA A 269 -10.24 -3.26 -23.54
N ASP A 270 -9.88 -4.50 -23.88
CA ASP A 270 -9.65 -4.92 -25.26
C ASP A 270 -10.94 -4.90 -26.07
N GLU A 271 -10.83 -4.85 -27.41
CA GLU A 271 -11.97 -4.98 -28.32
C GLU A 271 -12.77 -6.25 -28.00
N GLY A 272 -14.06 -6.12 -27.64
CA GLY A 272 -14.95 -7.23 -27.32
C GLY A 272 -15.17 -7.51 -25.83
N ILE A 273 -14.52 -6.78 -24.92
CA ILE A 273 -14.88 -6.82 -23.49
C ILE A 273 -16.07 -5.90 -23.28
N LEU A 274 -17.16 -6.47 -22.78
CA LEU A 274 -18.38 -5.75 -22.42
C LEU A 274 -18.19 -5.07 -21.07
N GLY A 275 -18.99 -4.04 -20.79
CA GLY A 275 -19.00 -3.43 -19.45
C GLY A 275 -19.57 -4.38 -18.40
N ALA A 276 -19.08 -4.28 -17.15
CA ALA A 276 -19.55 -5.15 -16.06
C ALA A 276 -21.08 -5.16 -15.94
N ARG A 277 -21.75 -4.02 -16.04
CA ARG A 277 -23.21 -3.93 -15.99
C ARG A 277 -23.89 -4.72 -17.12
N GLU A 278 -23.34 -4.65 -18.31
CA GLU A 278 -23.94 -5.30 -19.50
C GLU A 278 -23.93 -6.82 -19.38
N VAL A 279 -22.88 -7.38 -18.77
CA VAL A 279 -22.76 -8.83 -18.56
C VAL A 279 -23.53 -9.29 -17.34
N ILE A 280 -23.45 -8.56 -16.24
CA ILE A 280 -24.00 -8.97 -14.94
C ILE A 280 -25.53 -8.77 -14.92
N GLU A 281 -26.04 -7.67 -15.45
CA GLU A 281 -27.47 -7.37 -15.45
C GLU A 281 -28.23 -8.16 -16.57
N ASN A 282 -28.03 -9.49 -16.60
CA ASN A 282 -28.77 -10.38 -17.49
C ASN A 282 -30.19 -10.67 -16.96
N ASP A 283 -31.02 -11.39 -17.76
CA ASP A 283 -32.41 -11.65 -17.42
C ASP A 283 -32.60 -12.38 -16.08
N LEU A 284 -31.63 -13.20 -15.67
CA LEU A 284 -31.71 -13.93 -14.40
C LEU A 284 -31.43 -13.00 -13.21
N ILE A 285 -30.41 -12.17 -13.28
CA ILE A 285 -30.07 -11.23 -12.21
C ILE A 285 -31.13 -10.14 -12.04
N ARG A 286 -31.81 -9.75 -13.14
CA ARG A 286 -32.92 -8.77 -13.08
C ARG A 286 -34.12 -9.26 -12.28
N GLU A 287 -34.26 -10.56 -12.05
CA GLU A 287 -35.32 -11.10 -11.18
C GLU A 287 -35.03 -10.96 -9.68
N LEU A 288 -33.76 -10.76 -9.28
CA LEU A 288 -33.38 -10.59 -7.89
C LEU A 288 -33.93 -9.27 -7.31
N ASP A 289 -34.28 -9.30 -6.02
CA ASP A 289 -34.77 -8.12 -5.32
C ASP A 289 -33.68 -7.05 -5.19
N CYS A 290 -32.41 -7.42 -4.97
CA CYS A 290 -31.29 -6.48 -4.94
C CYS A 290 -31.13 -5.71 -6.27
N TYR A 291 -31.42 -6.31 -7.42
CA TYR A 291 -31.44 -5.57 -8.69
C TYR A 291 -32.61 -4.59 -8.76
N LYS A 292 -33.83 -5.03 -8.44
CA LYS A 292 -35.05 -4.22 -8.47
C LYS A 292 -34.98 -3.03 -7.52
N GLU A 293 -34.26 -3.17 -6.42
CA GLU A 293 -34.03 -2.13 -5.41
C GLU A 293 -32.78 -1.26 -5.66
N GLY A 294 -32.04 -1.51 -6.74
CA GLY A 294 -30.83 -0.75 -7.10
C GLY A 294 -29.64 -1.02 -6.18
N LYS A 295 -29.60 -2.20 -5.55
CA LYS A 295 -28.57 -2.62 -4.59
C LYS A 295 -27.43 -3.44 -5.20
N ILE A 296 -27.23 -3.34 -6.52
CA ILE A 296 -26.02 -3.83 -7.19
C ILE A 296 -25.07 -2.64 -7.38
N ILE A 297 -24.02 -2.58 -6.60
CA ILE A 297 -23.04 -1.51 -6.55
C ILE A 297 -21.79 -1.89 -7.36
N TYR A 298 -21.40 -1.03 -8.28
CA TYR A 298 -20.27 -1.26 -9.17
C TYR A 298 -19.15 -0.26 -8.89
N PHE A 299 -17.97 -0.75 -8.49
CA PHE A 299 -16.75 0.04 -8.37
C PHE A 299 -16.03 0.07 -9.73
N ILE A 300 -16.42 1.02 -10.56
CA ILE A 300 -15.89 1.22 -11.92
C ILE A 300 -15.02 2.48 -11.99
N ARG A 301 -15.49 3.60 -11.43
CA ARG A 301 -14.80 4.89 -11.54
C ARG A 301 -13.40 4.87 -10.93
N HIS A 302 -13.26 4.30 -9.76
CA HIS A 302 -11.99 4.17 -9.05
C HIS A 302 -11.55 2.69 -8.97
N ALA A 303 -11.90 1.89 -9.99
CA ALA A 303 -11.59 0.47 -10.00
C ALA A 303 -10.08 0.17 -9.82
N ASN A 304 -9.21 1.00 -10.43
CA ASN A 304 -7.76 0.92 -10.26
C ASN A 304 -7.31 1.19 -8.82
N VAL A 305 -7.92 2.13 -8.11
CA VAL A 305 -7.65 2.40 -6.68
C VAL A 305 -8.02 1.18 -5.85
N TRP A 306 -9.25 0.67 -6.00
CA TRP A 306 -9.73 -0.53 -5.32
C TRP A 306 -8.87 -1.76 -5.61
N TYR A 307 -8.39 -1.92 -6.85
CA TYR A 307 -7.68 -3.14 -7.25
C TYR A 307 -6.19 -3.10 -6.97
N THR A 308 -5.52 -1.95 -7.16
CA THR A 308 -4.06 -1.86 -7.14
C THR A 308 -3.50 -1.10 -5.94
N SER A 309 -4.30 -0.23 -5.30
CA SER A 309 -3.84 0.61 -4.19
C SER A 309 -4.47 0.28 -2.83
N THR A 310 -5.29 -0.78 -2.74
CA THR A 310 -5.81 -1.24 -1.44
C THR A 310 -4.66 -1.46 -0.46
N GLY A 311 -4.73 -0.82 0.69
CA GLY A 311 -3.63 -0.74 1.66
C GLY A 311 -2.95 0.63 1.71
N GLY A 312 -3.26 1.55 0.78
CA GLY A 312 -2.89 2.96 0.83
C GLY A 312 -3.87 3.78 1.66
N VAL A 313 -3.43 4.91 2.20
CA VAL A 313 -4.24 5.82 3.04
C VAL A 313 -5.22 6.63 2.20
N GLN A 314 -4.78 7.17 1.07
CA GLN A 314 -5.64 7.91 0.14
C GLN A 314 -6.59 6.96 -0.61
N ALA A 315 -6.12 5.73 -0.88
CA ALA A 315 -6.98 4.68 -1.40
C ALA A 315 -8.13 4.35 -0.42
N LEU A 316 -7.85 4.24 0.88
CA LEU A 316 -8.87 4.03 1.90
C LEU A 316 -9.88 5.19 1.94
N ASP A 317 -9.43 6.44 1.85
CA ASP A 317 -10.30 7.62 1.77
C ASP A 317 -11.23 7.56 0.54
N THR A 318 -10.68 7.20 -0.62
CA THR A 318 -11.42 7.02 -1.87
C THR A 318 -12.45 5.89 -1.76
N MET A 319 -12.03 4.74 -1.18
CA MET A 319 -12.93 3.59 -0.97
C MET A 319 -14.09 3.95 -0.04
N LEU A 320 -13.83 4.67 1.06
CA LEU A 320 -14.88 5.14 1.95
C LEU A 320 -15.82 6.14 1.25
N SER A 321 -15.29 7.04 0.41
CA SER A 321 -16.09 8.00 -0.35
C SER A 321 -17.01 7.32 -1.37
N ASP A 322 -16.50 6.28 -2.06
CA ASP A 322 -17.32 5.48 -2.98
C ASP A 322 -18.44 4.74 -2.24
N LEU A 323 -18.14 4.20 -1.05
CA LEU A 323 -19.14 3.50 -0.21
C LEU A 323 -20.18 4.46 0.36
N GLU A 324 -19.78 5.65 0.80
CA GLU A 324 -20.70 6.70 1.26
C GLU A 324 -21.66 7.11 0.14
N ALA A 325 -21.14 7.35 -1.06
CA ALA A 325 -21.97 7.68 -2.21
C ALA A 325 -22.94 6.56 -2.61
N ALA A 326 -22.56 5.30 -2.42
CA ALA A 326 -23.38 4.15 -2.77
C ALA A 326 -24.41 3.78 -1.71
N LEU A 327 -24.11 3.96 -0.43
CA LEU A 327 -24.91 3.45 0.70
C LEU A 327 -25.64 4.55 1.49
N LEU A 328 -25.15 5.79 1.47
CA LEU A 328 -25.74 6.90 2.23
C LEU A 328 -26.44 7.92 1.32
N GLY A 329 -26.19 7.91 0.02
CA GLY A 329 -26.84 8.74 -1.02
C GLY A 329 -26.13 10.05 -1.27
#